data_a6568debacb4b7a7ebc338ccbb8486a3
#
_entry.id   a6568debacb4b7a7ebc338ccbb8486a3
#
_cell.length_a   1.000
_cell.length_b   1.000
_cell.length_c   1.000
_cell.angle_alpha   90.00
_cell.angle_beta   90.00
_cell.angle_gamma   90.00
#
_symmetry.space_group_name_H-M   'P 1'
#
loop_
_entity.id
_entity.type
_entity.pdbx_description
1 polymer ?
#
loop_
_entity_poly.entity_id
_entity_poly.type
_entity_poly.pdbx_seq_one_letter_code
_entity_poly.pdbx_strand_id
1 'polypeptide(L)'
;LITIFLTSFCKWNYENFTAPEFLGWSNLFDNYIKLFRYDANFKMALINSLKWVALTLLIQVPFTILVALTLSKKMRGWKFTRNMFLIPNIISTAAIGLIFLNLYSPARGIVTELCNLIWPGSDVSVLSNSKYAFWGVTFTFILFGGSNCLLLLTQIFSIDPAVYEAARIAGASDRQLDWYITLPLLRPMIGTISVMAANYGLLLYNEIALITSGGPDNATYSLSYYIYKTSLGSTKLNFARGNTAGVIQFLLGIVLVCLINRVFRSDTSD
;
A
#
# COMPACT_ATOMS: atom_id res chain seq x y z
N LEU A 1 -9.81 11.29 15.90
CA LEU A 1 -8.85 10.34 16.46
C LEU A 1 -9.13 10.07 17.94
N ILE A 2 -9.26 11.08 18.80
CA ILE A 2 -9.60 10.92 20.22
C ILE A 2 -10.90 10.11 20.39
N THR A 3 -11.93 10.44 19.62
CA THR A 3 -13.21 9.73 19.65
C THR A 3 -13.07 8.23 19.34
N ILE A 4 -12.34 7.89 18.29
CA ILE A 4 -12.09 6.49 17.90
C ILE A 4 -11.38 5.74 19.02
N PHE A 5 -10.38 6.39 19.65
CA PHE A 5 -9.63 5.81 20.76
C PHE A 5 -10.54 5.57 21.98
N LEU A 6 -11.33 6.57 22.40
CA LEU A 6 -12.24 6.42 23.53
C LEU A 6 -13.32 5.38 23.29
N THR A 7 -13.93 5.38 22.11
CA THR A 7 -15.01 4.43 21.78
C THR A 7 -14.53 3.01 21.51
N SER A 8 -13.23 2.78 21.33
CA SER A 8 -12.65 1.44 21.27
C SER A 8 -12.77 0.68 22.60
N PHE A 9 -12.96 1.40 23.72
CA PHE A 9 -13.17 0.85 25.06
C PHE A 9 -14.64 0.80 25.46
N CYS A 10 -15.56 1.03 24.52
CA CYS A 10 -16.98 1.02 24.75
C CYS A 10 -17.64 -0.20 24.08
N LYS A 11 -18.84 -0.55 24.56
CA LYS A 11 -19.79 -1.35 23.80
C LYS A 11 -20.57 -0.40 22.92
N TRP A 12 -20.40 -0.48 21.60
CA TRP A 12 -21.04 0.41 20.65
C TRP A 12 -21.37 -0.35 19.37
N ASN A 13 -22.65 -0.54 19.16
CA ASN A 13 -23.19 -1.26 18.02
C ASN A 13 -24.46 -0.52 17.49
N TYR A 14 -25.17 -1.14 16.57
CA TYR A 14 -26.38 -0.58 16.01
C TYR A 14 -27.48 -0.38 17.07
N GLU A 15 -27.59 -1.23 18.10
CA GLU A 15 -28.62 -1.19 19.12
C GLU A 15 -28.47 -0.01 20.09
N ASN A 16 -27.23 0.41 20.37
CA ASN A 16 -26.91 1.53 21.25
C ASN A 16 -26.17 2.67 20.51
N PHE A 17 -26.60 2.94 19.27
CA PHE A 17 -25.94 3.90 18.39
C PHE A 17 -25.77 5.30 18.98
N THR A 18 -26.80 5.79 19.70
CA THR A 18 -26.81 7.16 20.26
C THR A 18 -26.01 7.31 21.56
N ALA A 19 -25.75 6.21 22.27
CA ALA A 19 -25.08 6.24 23.57
C ALA A 19 -24.12 5.05 23.71
N PRO A 20 -22.84 5.20 23.35
CA PRO A 20 -21.84 4.18 23.57
C PRO A 20 -21.65 3.92 25.09
N GLU A 21 -21.74 2.67 25.50
CA GLU A 21 -21.60 2.26 26.90
C GLU A 21 -20.14 1.91 27.21
N PHE A 22 -19.56 2.51 28.23
CA PHE A 22 -18.20 2.19 28.68
C PHE A 22 -18.15 0.75 29.23
N LEU A 23 -17.16 -0.05 28.82
CA LEU A 23 -17.02 -1.45 29.22
C LEU A 23 -16.65 -1.65 30.72
N GLY A 24 -16.26 -0.56 31.41
CA GLY A 24 -15.74 -0.64 32.76
C GLY A 24 -14.27 -1.04 32.82
N TRP A 25 -13.61 -0.73 33.93
CA TRP A 25 -12.18 -0.95 34.11
C TRP A 25 -11.77 -2.41 34.09
N SER A 26 -12.65 -3.32 34.54
CA SER A 26 -12.40 -4.77 34.53
C SER A 26 -12.36 -5.38 33.13
N ASN A 27 -13.09 -4.80 32.17
CA ASN A 27 -13.26 -5.31 30.81
C ASN A 27 -12.68 -4.38 29.74
N LEU A 28 -11.79 -3.47 30.14
CA LEU A 28 -11.27 -2.39 29.28
C LEU A 28 -10.73 -2.92 27.95
N PHE A 29 -10.02 -4.01 27.95
CA PHE A 29 -9.39 -4.59 26.75
C PHE A 29 -10.23 -5.70 26.08
N ASP A 30 -11.48 -5.87 26.45
CA ASP A 30 -12.33 -6.95 25.96
C ASP A 30 -12.52 -6.88 24.42
N ASN A 31 -12.70 -5.70 23.85
CA ASN A 31 -12.80 -5.52 22.40
C ASN A 31 -11.51 -5.94 21.68
N TYR A 32 -10.34 -5.63 22.24
CA TYR A 32 -9.03 -6.02 21.69
C TYR A 32 -8.84 -7.53 21.79
N ILE A 33 -9.14 -8.13 22.93
CA ILE A 33 -9.05 -9.58 23.13
C ILE A 33 -9.97 -10.31 22.17
N LYS A 34 -11.22 -9.86 22.03
CA LYS A 34 -12.20 -10.44 21.10
C LYS A 34 -11.72 -10.37 19.66
N LEU A 35 -11.13 -9.23 19.27
CA LEU A 35 -10.63 -9.00 17.92
C LEU A 35 -9.47 -9.96 17.58
N PHE A 36 -8.46 -10.04 18.47
CA PHE A 36 -7.31 -10.90 18.24
C PHE A 36 -7.58 -12.39 18.45
N ARG A 37 -8.47 -12.76 19.35
CA ARG A 37 -8.69 -14.17 19.70
C ARG A 37 -9.74 -14.84 18.83
N TYR A 38 -10.84 -14.15 18.55
CA TYR A 38 -12.04 -14.75 17.98
C TYR A 38 -12.41 -14.27 16.59
N ASP A 39 -11.82 -13.17 16.08
CA ASP A 39 -12.17 -12.63 14.79
C ASP A 39 -11.19 -13.08 13.69
N ALA A 40 -11.59 -14.11 12.94
CA ALA A 40 -10.77 -14.64 11.83
C ALA A 40 -10.60 -13.62 10.69
N ASN A 41 -11.63 -12.79 10.43
CA ASN A 41 -11.60 -11.79 9.37
C ASN A 41 -10.63 -10.65 9.70
N PHE A 42 -10.57 -10.24 10.96
CA PHE A 42 -9.59 -9.27 11.42
C PHE A 42 -8.16 -9.80 11.27
N LYS A 43 -7.91 -11.05 11.68
CA LYS A 43 -6.58 -11.67 11.53
C LYS A 43 -6.16 -11.73 10.07
N MET A 44 -7.07 -12.11 9.17
CA MET A 44 -6.81 -12.13 7.74
C MET A 44 -6.50 -10.73 7.22
N ALA A 45 -7.31 -9.74 7.59
CA ALA A 45 -7.13 -8.34 7.23
C ALA A 45 -5.78 -7.78 7.70
N LEU A 46 -5.39 -8.08 8.94
CA LEU A 46 -4.11 -7.68 9.51
C LEU A 46 -2.93 -8.28 8.73
N ILE A 47 -2.96 -9.60 8.50
CA ILE A 47 -1.91 -10.30 7.76
C ILE A 47 -1.79 -9.77 6.32
N ASN A 48 -2.91 -9.57 5.63
CA ASN A 48 -2.89 -9.04 4.28
C ASN A 48 -2.35 -7.61 4.21
N SER A 49 -2.78 -6.72 5.13
CA SER A 49 -2.25 -5.36 5.19
C SER A 49 -0.74 -5.35 5.44
N LEU A 50 -0.23 -6.20 6.33
CA LEU A 50 1.22 -6.34 6.55
C LEU A 50 1.95 -6.90 5.32
N LYS A 51 1.35 -7.86 4.59
CA LYS A 51 1.91 -8.36 3.32
C LYS A 51 1.98 -7.24 2.29
N TRP A 52 0.93 -6.42 2.14
CA TRP A 52 0.95 -5.30 1.20
C TRP A 52 1.98 -4.24 1.58
N VAL A 53 2.13 -3.92 2.87
CA VAL A 53 3.23 -3.07 3.35
C VAL A 53 4.59 -3.65 2.96
N ALA A 54 4.80 -4.94 3.18
CA ALA A 54 6.06 -5.58 2.80
C ALA A 54 6.30 -5.55 1.29
N LEU A 55 5.27 -5.82 0.48
CA LEU A 55 5.35 -5.80 -0.99
C LEU A 55 5.63 -4.38 -1.51
N THR A 56 4.99 -3.35 -0.95
CA THR A 56 5.28 -1.97 -1.35
C THR A 56 6.71 -1.57 -1.01
N LEU A 57 7.21 -1.94 0.15
CA LEU A 57 8.59 -1.64 0.54
C LEU A 57 9.64 -2.44 -0.25
N LEU A 58 9.38 -3.73 -0.52
CA LEU A 58 10.37 -4.63 -1.12
C LEU A 58 10.32 -4.65 -2.66
N ILE A 59 9.18 -4.32 -3.26
CA ILE A 59 9.00 -4.35 -4.72
C ILE A 59 8.78 -2.95 -5.26
N GLN A 60 7.76 -2.22 -4.79
CA GLN A 60 7.40 -0.92 -5.36
C GLN A 60 8.50 0.13 -5.16
N VAL A 61 9.06 0.25 -3.95
CA VAL A 61 10.11 1.25 -3.67
C VAL A 61 11.37 0.98 -4.49
N PRO A 62 11.98 -0.21 -4.50
CA PRO A 62 13.15 -0.49 -5.34
C PRO A 62 12.87 -0.31 -6.83
N PHE A 63 11.71 -0.75 -7.31
CA PHE A 63 11.30 -0.55 -8.70
C PHE A 63 11.20 0.94 -9.05
N THR A 64 10.60 1.74 -8.18
CA THR A 64 10.49 3.19 -8.36
C THR A 64 11.86 3.88 -8.39
N ILE A 65 12.81 3.45 -7.54
CA ILE A 65 14.19 3.94 -7.53
C ILE A 65 14.86 3.62 -8.87
N LEU A 66 14.77 2.38 -9.35
CA LEU A 66 15.35 1.97 -10.63
C LEU A 66 14.79 2.78 -11.80
N VAL A 67 13.47 3.00 -11.83
CA VAL A 67 12.82 3.83 -12.85
C VAL A 67 13.31 5.28 -12.77
N ALA A 68 13.39 5.87 -11.58
CA ALA A 68 13.87 7.24 -11.39
C ALA A 68 15.33 7.40 -11.84
N LEU A 69 16.23 6.49 -11.47
CA LEU A 69 17.63 6.49 -11.92
C LEU A 69 17.76 6.36 -13.44
N THR A 70 16.92 5.52 -14.07
CA THR A 70 16.94 5.37 -15.53
C THR A 70 16.42 6.63 -16.22
N LEU A 71 15.33 7.22 -15.72
CA LEU A 71 14.73 8.44 -16.28
C LEU A 71 15.64 9.68 -16.09
N SER A 72 16.41 9.73 -15.00
CA SER A 72 17.33 10.85 -14.72
C SER A 72 18.44 11.00 -15.78
N LYS A 73 18.80 9.90 -16.46
CA LYS A 73 19.81 9.89 -17.54
C LYS A 73 19.33 10.54 -18.83
N LYS A 74 18.06 10.94 -18.90
CA LYS A 74 17.44 11.65 -20.04
C LYS A 74 17.68 10.97 -21.40
N MET A 75 17.70 9.62 -21.41
CA MET A 75 17.89 8.83 -22.63
C MET A 75 16.78 9.14 -23.67
N ARG A 76 17.01 8.79 -24.92
CA ARG A 76 16.04 9.03 -26.01
C ARG A 76 14.67 8.44 -25.64
N GLY A 77 13.61 9.26 -25.66
CA GLY A 77 12.25 8.85 -25.26
C GLY A 77 11.91 8.98 -23.78
N TRP A 78 12.83 9.45 -22.90
CA TRP A 78 12.61 9.56 -21.46
C TRP A 78 11.34 10.34 -21.06
N LYS A 79 10.97 11.38 -21.83
CA LYS A 79 9.74 12.15 -21.57
C LYS A 79 8.49 11.31 -21.76
N PHE A 80 8.48 10.48 -22.80
CA PHE A 80 7.37 9.57 -23.07
C PHE A 80 7.26 8.51 -21.96
N THR A 81 8.37 7.86 -21.62
CA THR A 81 8.42 6.85 -20.53
C THR A 81 7.99 7.45 -19.20
N ARG A 82 8.48 8.66 -18.87
CA ARG A 82 8.06 9.38 -17.67
C ARG A 82 6.54 9.59 -17.64
N ASN A 83 5.98 10.10 -18.74
CA ASN A 83 4.56 10.38 -18.82
C ASN A 83 3.73 9.10 -18.72
N MET A 84 4.13 8.01 -19.39
CA MET A 84 3.49 6.70 -19.29
C MET A 84 3.49 6.17 -17.84
N PHE A 85 4.58 6.35 -17.11
CA PHE A 85 4.67 5.92 -15.69
C PHE A 85 3.84 6.81 -14.75
N LEU A 86 3.56 8.05 -15.14
CA LEU A 86 2.76 9.00 -14.37
C LEU A 86 1.26 8.88 -14.61
N ILE A 87 0.84 8.44 -15.80
CA ILE A 87 -0.58 8.35 -16.19
C ILE A 87 -1.43 7.61 -15.14
N PRO A 88 -1.03 6.43 -14.60
CA PRO A 88 -1.83 5.73 -13.60
C PRO A 88 -2.09 6.54 -12.32
N ASN A 89 -1.19 7.46 -11.97
CA ASN A 89 -1.35 8.29 -10.78
C ASN A 89 -2.29 9.50 -10.99
N ILE A 90 -2.62 9.82 -12.24
CA ILE A 90 -3.57 10.87 -12.59
C ILE A 90 -5.00 10.32 -12.66
N ILE A 91 -5.12 9.05 -13.02
CA ILE A 91 -6.40 8.34 -13.08
C ILE A 91 -6.89 8.09 -11.65
N SER A 92 -8.19 8.32 -11.40
CA SER A 92 -8.75 8.02 -10.08
C SER A 92 -8.65 6.53 -9.75
N THR A 93 -8.37 6.20 -8.49
CA THR A 93 -8.28 4.81 -8.01
C THR A 93 -9.56 4.02 -8.31
N ALA A 94 -10.71 4.70 -8.30
CA ALA A 94 -11.99 4.10 -8.67
C ALA A 94 -12.03 3.68 -10.14
N ALA A 95 -11.55 4.53 -11.06
CA ALA A 95 -11.50 4.20 -12.47
C ALA A 95 -10.52 3.04 -12.74
N ILE A 96 -9.36 3.05 -12.09
CA ILE A 96 -8.40 1.93 -12.14
C ILE A 96 -9.07 0.64 -11.65
N GLY A 97 -9.75 0.68 -10.52
CA GLY A 97 -10.49 -0.47 -9.98
C GLY A 97 -11.49 -1.05 -10.97
N LEU A 98 -12.30 -0.20 -11.62
CA LEU A 98 -13.27 -0.64 -12.63
C LEU A 98 -12.61 -1.20 -13.89
N ILE A 99 -11.48 -0.62 -14.33
CA ILE A 99 -10.71 -1.16 -15.46
C ILE A 99 -10.22 -2.57 -15.12
N PHE A 100 -9.61 -2.78 -13.97
CA PHE A 100 -9.12 -4.09 -13.56
C PHE A 100 -10.24 -5.10 -13.29
N LEU A 101 -11.38 -4.65 -12.75
CA LEU A 101 -12.57 -5.49 -12.61
C LEU A 101 -13.00 -6.08 -13.97
N ASN A 102 -12.99 -5.26 -15.02
CA ASN A 102 -13.31 -5.72 -16.37
C ASN A 102 -12.19 -6.61 -16.96
N LEU A 103 -10.92 -6.26 -16.75
CA LEU A 103 -9.78 -7.06 -17.23
C LEU A 103 -9.73 -8.45 -16.60
N TYR A 104 -10.15 -8.58 -15.33
CA TYR A 104 -10.22 -9.85 -14.59
C TYR A 104 -11.55 -10.58 -14.72
N SER A 105 -12.51 -10.05 -15.50
CA SER A 105 -13.83 -10.67 -15.67
C SER A 105 -13.71 -12.12 -16.15
N PRO A 106 -14.36 -13.09 -15.47
CA PRO A 106 -14.30 -14.49 -15.86
C PRO A 106 -14.83 -14.76 -17.27
N ALA A 107 -15.83 -13.97 -17.70
CA ALA A 107 -16.54 -14.21 -18.96
C ALA A 107 -15.88 -13.57 -20.19
N ARG A 108 -15.19 -12.40 -20.04
CA ARG A 108 -14.66 -11.61 -21.17
C ARG A 108 -13.40 -10.84 -20.82
N GLY A 109 -12.74 -11.17 -19.72
CA GLY A 109 -11.55 -10.45 -19.28
C GLY A 109 -10.31 -10.84 -20.08
N ILE A 110 -9.59 -9.87 -20.60
CA ILE A 110 -8.34 -10.08 -21.37
C ILE A 110 -7.34 -10.90 -20.56
N VAL A 111 -7.22 -10.68 -19.26
CA VAL A 111 -6.31 -11.43 -18.38
C VAL A 111 -6.74 -12.89 -18.28
N THR A 112 -8.03 -13.16 -18.18
CA THR A 112 -8.58 -14.50 -18.15
C THR A 112 -8.33 -15.23 -19.48
N GLU A 113 -8.54 -14.56 -20.61
CA GLU A 113 -8.26 -15.13 -21.94
C GLU A 113 -6.76 -15.43 -22.13
N LEU A 114 -5.88 -14.53 -21.71
CA LEU A 114 -4.43 -14.76 -21.77
C LEU A 114 -4.00 -15.92 -20.88
N CYS A 115 -4.55 -16.04 -19.68
CA CYS A 115 -4.28 -17.17 -18.79
C CYS A 115 -4.73 -18.50 -19.44
N ASN A 116 -5.90 -18.53 -20.04
CA ASN A 116 -6.42 -19.72 -20.73
C ASN A 116 -5.62 -20.09 -21.97
N LEU A 117 -5.05 -19.09 -22.67
CA LEU A 117 -4.17 -19.32 -23.83
C LEU A 117 -2.83 -19.95 -23.40
N ILE A 118 -2.25 -19.50 -22.27
CA ILE A 118 -0.97 -19.99 -21.75
C ILE A 118 -1.13 -21.36 -21.06
N TRP A 119 -2.26 -21.55 -20.35
CA TRP A 119 -2.61 -22.79 -19.65
C TRP A 119 -4.00 -23.29 -20.09
N PRO A 120 -4.11 -23.96 -21.24
CA PRO A 120 -5.38 -24.50 -21.73
C PRO A 120 -5.99 -25.48 -20.72
N GLY A 121 -7.25 -25.25 -20.35
CA GLY A 121 -7.98 -26.11 -19.40
C GLY A 121 -7.85 -25.68 -17.93
N SER A 122 -7.15 -24.61 -17.63
CA SER A 122 -7.19 -24.00 -16.31
C SER A 122 -8.29 -22.93 -16.32
N ASP A 123 -9.43 -23.18 -15.65
CA ASP A 123 -10.44 -22.15 -15.34
C ASP A 123 -9.86 -21.16 -14.32
N VAL A 124 -8.79 -20.45 -14.71
CA VAL A 124 -8.14 -19.46 -13.83
C VAL A 124 -8.92 -18.17 -13.87
N SER A 125 -9.96 -18.09 -13.06
CA SER A 125 -10.57 -16.80 -12.74
C SER A 125 -9.80 -16.16 -11.60
N VAL A 126 -9.08 -15.07 -11.88
CA VAL A 126 -8.26 -14.36 -10.90
C VAL A 126 -9.09 -13.94 -9.69
N LEU A 127 -10.33 -13.48 -9.91
CA LEU A 127 -11.19 -12.97 -8.84
C LEU A 127 -12.00 -14.06 -8.11
N SER A 128 -12.14 -15.26 -8.69
CA SER A 128 -12.96 -16.33 -8.09
C SER A 128 -12.14 -17.27 -7.20
N ASN A 129 -10.82 -17.17 -7.23
CA ASN A 129 -9.94 -18.03 -6.46
C ASN A 129 -9.22 -17.22 -5.37
N SER A 130 -9.35 -17.64 -4.11
CA SER A 130 -8.76 -16.97 -2.94
C SER A 130 -7.23 -16.81 -3.02
N LYS A 131 -6.54 -17.74 -3.70
CA LYS A 131 -5.08 -17.68 -3.88
C LYS A 131 -4.66 -16.60 -4.89
N TYR A 132 -5.43 -16.41 -5.96
CA TYR A 132 -5.10 -15.48 -7.03
C TYR A 132 -5.66 -14.08 -6.79
N ALA A 133 -6.78 -13.93 -6.08
CA ALA A 133 -7.43 -12.66 -5.83
C ALA A 133 -6.53 -11.65 -5.10
N PHE A 134 -5.75 -12.12 -4.11
CA PHE A 134 -4.77 -11.28 -3.40
C PHE A 134 -3.73 -10.69 -4.38
N TRP A 135 -3.18 -11.51 -5.27
CA TRP A 135 -2.21 -11.07 -6.27
C TRP A 135 -2.87 -10.20 -7.35
N GLY A 136 -4.11 -10.52 -7.74
CA GLY A 136 -4.90 -9.69 -8.66
C GLY A 136 -5.02 -8.26 -8.14
N VAL A 137 -5.42 -8.08 -6.88
CA VAL A 137 -5.45 -6.75 -6.25
C VAL A 137 -4.04 -6.13 -6.19
N THR A 138 -3.02 -6.90 -5.83
CA THR A 138 -1.64 -6.40 -5.73
C THR A 138 -1.14 -5.85 -7.06
N PHE A 139 -1.39 -6.51 -8.18
CA PHE A 139 -0.96 -6.07 -9.49
C PHE A 139 -1.60 -4.75 -9.95
N THR A 140 -2.74 -4.36 -9.39
CA THR A 140 -3.39 -3.10 -9.76
C THR A 140 -2.61 -1.85 -9.35
N PHE A 141 -1.68 -1.96 -8.40
CA PHE A 141 -0.97 -0.80 -7.87
C PHE A 141 0.53 -0.99 -7.69
N ILE A 142 1.03 -2.23 -7.58
CA ILE A 142 2.41 -2.49 -7.14
C ILE A 142 3.47 -1.87 -8.06
N LEU A 143 3.18 -1.74 -9.36
CA LEU A 143 4.07 -1.13 -10.34
C LEU A 143 3.80 0.38 -10.54
N PHE A 144 2.78 0.95 -9.91
CA PHE A 144 2.34 2.33 -10.14
C PHE A 144 2.88 3.28 -9.06
N GLY A 145 4.19 3.43 -9.00
CA GLY A 145 4.90 4.35 -8.10
C GLY A 145 5.19 5.73 -8.68
N GLY A 146 4.36 6.26 -9.58
CA GLY A 146 4.66 7.47 -10.35
C GLY A 146 4.88 8.73 -9.51
N SER A 147 4.05 8.99 -8.49
CA SER A 147 4.24 10.13 -7.58
C SER A 147 5.56 10.04 -6.83
N ASN A 148 5.90 8.86 -6.32
CA ASN A 148 7.16 8.60 -5.63
C ASN A 148 8.37 8.75 -6.59
N CYS A 149 8.21 8.34 -7.85
CA CYS A 149 9.21 8.53 -8.89
C CYS A 149 9.47 10.00 -9.19
N LEU A 150 8.41 10.84 -9.25
CA LEU A 150 8.58 12.28 -9.42
C LEU A 150 9.36 12.92 -8.28
N LEU A 151 9.07 12.56 -7.05
CA LEU A 151 9.78 13.07 -5.88
C LEU A 151 11.29 12.71 -5.97
N LEU A 152 11.60 11.46 -6.32
CA LEU A 152 13.00 11.05 -6.54
C LEU A 152 13.65 11.82 -7.69
N LEU A 153 12.97 11.96 -8.84
CA LEU A 153 13.52 12.71 -9.97
C LEU A 153 13.80 14.16 -9.63
N THR A 154 12.89 14.80 -8.89
CA THR A 154 13.10 16.19 -8.44
C THR A 154 14.35 16.30 -7.56
N GLN A 155 14.52 15.35 -6.65
CA GLN A 155 15.70 15.32 -5.77
C GLN A 155 16.97 15.01 -6.55
N ILE A 156 16.96 14.08 -7.52
CA ILE A 156 18.12 13.79 -8.38
C ILE A 156 18.54 15.04 -9.17
N PHE A 157 17.59 15.78 -9.72
CA PHE A 157 17.87 16.98 -10.50
C PHE A 157 18.31 18.17 -9.64
N SER A 158 18.14 18.13 -8.33
CA SER A 158 18.63 19.14 -7.39
C SER A 158 20.10 18.92 -6.96
N ILE A 159 20.68 17.77 -7.27
CA ILE A 159 22.11 17.49 -6.99
C ILE A 159 22.97 18.36 -7.92
N ASP A 160 23.95 19.04 -7.35
CA ASP A 160 24.86 19.90 -8.11
C ASP A 160 25.58 19.10 -9.20
N PRO A 161 25.48 19.50 -10.47
CA PRO A 161 26.22 18.88 -11.58
C PRO A 161 27.73 18.76 -11.34
N ALA A 162 28.33 19.73 -10.63
CA ALA A 162 29.76 19.72 -10.31
C ALA A 162 30.19 18.45 -9.56
N VAL A 163 29.30 17.88 -8.73
CA VAL A 163 29.57 16.62 -8.02
C VAL A 163 29.77 15.46 -9.01
N TYR A 164 28.92 15.39 -10.04
CA TYR A 164 29.01 14.36 -11.07
C TYR A 164 30.20 14.56 -12.00
N GLU A 165 30.54 15.83 -12.32
CA GLU A 165 31.68 16.18 -13.17
C GLU A 165 32.97 15.81 -12.48
N ALA A 166 33.17 16.17 -11.21
CA ALA A 166 34.33 15.80 -10.42
C ALA A 166 34.53 14.28 -10.34
N ALA A 167 33.48 13.53 -10.13
CA ALA A 167 33.54 12.07 -10.07
C ALA A 167 33.91 11.45 -11.43
N ARG A 168 33.39 12.01 -12.54
CA ARG A 168 33.78 11.56 -13.90
C ARG A 168 35.21 11.85 -14.22
N ILE A 169 35.73 12.99 -13.81
CA ILE A 169 37.17 13.32 -13.94
C ILE A 169 38.04 12.31 -13.17
N ALA A 170 37.55 11.85 -12.00
CA ALA A 170 38.17 10.79 -11.21
C ALA A 170 38.02 9.39 -11.80
N GLY A 171 37.34 9.24 -12.98
CA GLY A 171 37.17 7.96 -13.68
C GLY A 171 35.97 7.13 -13.27
N ALA A 172 35.01 7.71 -12.55
CA ALA A 172 33.82 6.98 -12.14
C ALA A 172 32.90 6.66 -13.33
N SER A 173 32.50 5.39 -13.46
CA SER A 173 31.48 4.94 -14.40
C SER A 173 30.07 5.37 -13.99
N ASP A 174 29.11 5.39 -14.93
CA ASP A 174 27.72 5.77 -14.63
C ASP A 174 27.08 4.91 -13.53
N ARG A 175 27.43 3.61 -13.46
CA ARG A 175 26.96 2.75 -12.35
C ARG A 175 27.55 3.16 -11.01
N GLN A 176 28.82 3.54 -10.99
CA GLN A 176 29.47 4.04 -9.77
C GLN A 176 28.87 5.37 -9.33
N LEU A 177 28.54 6.26 -10.26
CA LEU A 177 27.82 7.50 -9.96
C LEU A 177 26.46 7.21 -9.30
N ASP A 178 25.68 6.26 -9.85
CA ASP A 178 24.39 5.90 -9.28
C ASP A 178 24.54 5.34 -7.85
N TRP A 179 25.48 4.38 -7.63
CA TRP A 179 25.60 3.66 -6.36
C TRP A 179 26.33 4.45 -5.25
N TYR A 180 27.38 5.17 -5.59
CA TYR A 180 28.24 5.83 -4.59
C TYR A 180 27.93 7.31 -4.39
N ILE A 181 27.18 7.94 -5.29
CA ILE A 181 26.86 9.37 -5.21
C ILE A 181 25.33 9.55 -5.12
N THR A 182 24.59 9.12 -6.17
CA THR A 182 23.18 9.42 -6.27
C THR A 182 22.38 8.74 -5.16
N LEU A 183 22.50 7.43 -4.97
CA LEU A 183 21.74 6.70 -3.96
C LEU A 183 22.01 7.15 -2.53
N PRO A 184 23.25 7.37 -2.08
CA PRO A 184 23.51 7.92 -0.76
C PRO A 184 22.89 9.31 -0.54
N LEU A 185 22.99 10.20 -1.52
CA LEU A 185 22.37 11.53 -1.45
C LEU A 185 20.85 11.49 -1.47
N LEU A 186 20.25 10.46 -2.07
CA LEU A 186 18.79 10.23 -2.06
C LEU A 186 18.29 9.55 -0.80
N ARG A 187 19.14 9.09 0.11
CA ARG A 187 18.75 8.32 1.29
C ARG A 187 17.59 8.95 2.10
N PRO A 188 17.57 10.27 2.38
CA PRO A 188 16.45 10.88 3.07
C PRO A 188 15.13 10.82 2.27
N MET A 189 15.22 11.06 0.95
CA MET A 189 14.05 11.00 0.06
C MET A 189 13.55 9.56 -0.10
N ILE A 190 14.44 8.56 -0.15
CA ILE A 190 14.07 7.14 -0.15
C ILE A 190 13.32 6.79 1.14
N GLY A 191 13.73 7.34 2.28
CA GLY A 191 12.97 7.21 3.54
C GLY A 191 11.56 7.77 3.41
N THR A 192 11.41 8.96 2.86
CA THR A 192 10.11 9.61 2.66
C THR A 192 9.19 8.79 1.75
N ILE A 193 9.65 8.36 0.58
CA ILE A 193 8.84 7.55 -0.32
C ILE A 193 8.53 6.16 0.26
N SER A 194 9.41 5.62 1.09
CA SER A 194 9.17 4.36 1.81
C SER A 194 8.02 4.50 2.81
N VAL A 195 7.97 5.61 3.56
CA VAL A 195 6.85 5.92 4.44
C VAL A 195 5.54 6.06 3.65
N MET A 196 5.57 6.77 2.52
CA MET A 196 4.38 6.93 1.66
C MET A 196 3.90 5.59 1.09
N ALA A 197 4.81 4.74 0.61
CA ALA A 197 4.49 3.43 0.07
C ALA A 197 3.96 2.48 1.15
N ALA A 198 4.55 2.46 2.34
CA ALA A 198 4.09 1.66 3.47
C ALA A 198 2.69 2.08 3.93
N ASN A 199 2.44 3.39 4.03
CA ASN A 199 1.11 3.91 4.36
C ASN A 199 0.08 3.52 3.29
N TYR A 200 0.42 3.60 2.01
CA TYR A 200 -0.48 3.18 0.94
C TYR A 200 -0.86 1.70 1.10
N GLY A 201 0.10 0.81 1.31
CA GLY A 201 -0.15 -0.62 1.54
C GLY A 201 -1.00 -0.90 2.79
N LEU A 202 -0.78 -0.14 3.88
CA LEU A 202 -1.54 -0.28 5.12
C LEU A 202 -2.99 0.21 4.99
N LEU A 203 -3.22 1.29 4.23
CA LEU A 203 -4.51 1.97 4.08
C LEU A 203 -5.30 1.51 2.85
N LEU A 204 -4.88 0.46 2.17
CA LEU A 204 -5.50 -0.06 0.95
C LEU A 204 -6.98 -0.36 1.18
N TYR A 205 -7.87 0.31 0.43
CA TYR A 205 -9.32 0.20 0.55
C TYR A 205 -10.02 0.18 -0.81
N ASN A 206 -9.79 1.17 -1.66
CA ASN A 206 -10.56 1.37 -2.90
C ASN A 206 -10.41 0.19 -3.86
N GLU A 207 -9.20 -0.33 -4.04
CA GLU A 207 -8.90 -1.45 -4.91
C GLU A 207 -9.66 -2.70 -4.45
N ILE A 208 -9.72 -2.93 -3.14
CA ILE A 208 -10.43 -4.07 -2.57
C ILE A 208 -11.93 -3.88 -2.70
N ALA A 209 -12.45 -2.70 -2.34
CA ALA A 209 -13.87 -2.42 -2.37
C ALA A 209 -14.47 -2.55 -3.77
N LEU A 210 -13.73 -2.10 -4.80
CA LEU A 210 -14.21 -2.03 -6.18
C LEU A 210 -13.95 -3.31 -6.98
N ILE A 211 -12.84 -4.01 -6.73
CA ILE A 211 -12.43 -5.15 -7.54
C ILE A 211 -12.98 -6.46 -6.97
N THR A 212 -12.82 -6.67 -5.66
CA THR A 212 -13.13 -7.96 -5.03
C THR A 212 -14.25 -7.88 -3.99
N SER A 213 -14.59 -6.68 -3.51
CA SER A 213 -15.46 -6.49 -2.34
C SER A 213 -15.01 -7.36 -1.15
N GLY A 214 -13.69 -7.57 -1.04
CA GLY A 214 -13.07 -8.39 0.00
C GLY A 214 -13.03 -9.88 -0.29
N GLY A 215 -13.69 -10.37 -1.34
CA GLY A 215 -13.78 -11.78 -1.70
C GLY A 215 -12.59 -12.33 -2.51
N PRO A 216 -12.64 -13.62 -2.89
CA PRO A 216 -13.53 -14.62 -2.36
C PRO A 216 -13.17 -15.00 -0.92
N ASP A 217 -14.12 -15.49 -0.12
CA ASP A 217 -13.92 -15.97 1.26
C ASP A 217 -13.16 -15.00 2.18
N ASN A 218 -13.35 -13.69 1.99
CA ASN A 218 -12.63 -12.61 2.69
C ASN A 218 -11.10 -12.60 2.47
N ALA A 219 -10.60 -13.32 1.46
CA ALA A 219 -9.17 -13.50 1.19
C ALA A 219 -8.43 -12.20 0.87
N THR A 220 -9.14 -11.16 0.42
CA THR A 220 -8.57 -9.86 0.09
C THR A 220 -8.89 -8.77 1.12
N TYR A 221 -9.37 -9.11 2.32
CA TYR A 221 -9.59 -8.11 3.36
C TYR A 221 -8.29 -7.40 3.72
N SER A 222 -8.36 -6.06 3.74
CA SER A 222 -7.38 -5.18 4.41
C SER A 222 -7.96 -4.67 5.72
N LEU A 223 -7.13 -4.07 6.57
CA LEU A 223 -7.61 -3.42 7.79
C LEU A 223 -8.61 -2.31 7.48
N SER A 224 -8.34 -1.46 6.48
CA SER A 224 -9.26 -0.38 6.09
C SER A 224 -10.59 -0.92 5.58
N TYR A 225 -10.57 -1.97 4.77
CA TYR A 225 -11.80 -2.60 4.27
C TYR A 225 -12.57 -3.31 5.40
N TYR A 226 -11.86 -3.97 6.32
CA TYR A 226 -12.45 -4.58 7.51
C TYR A 226 -13.16 -3.53 8.39
N ILE A 227 -12.51 -2.38 8.65
CA ILE A 227 -13.08 -1.27 9.42
C ILE A 227 -14.37 -0.78 8.75
N TYR A 228 -14.32 -0.51 7.46
CA TYR A 228 -15.49 -0.10 6.69
C TYR A 228 -16.62 -1.14 6.78
N LYS A 229 -16.31 -2.40 6.51
CA LYS A 229 -17.31 -3.48 6.49
C LYS A 229 -17.97 -3.67 7.86
N THR A 230 -17.20 -3.55 8.93
CA THR A 230 -17.69 -3.74 10.30
C THR A 230 -18.51 -2.53 10.79
N SER A 231 -18.07 -1.30 10.41
CA SER A 231 -18.68 -0.06 10.92
C SER A 231 -19.83 0.45 10.05
N LEU A 232 -19.79 0.24 8.72
CA LEU A 232 -20.72 0.87 7.76
C LEU A 232 -21.29 -0.10 6.72
N GLY A 233 -20.57 -1.15 6.37
CA GLY A 233 -20.86 -2.01 5.22
C GLY A 233 -21.65 -3.29 5.55
N SER A 234 -22.21 -3.43 6.74
CA SER A 234 -22.94 -4.62 7.20
C SER A 234 -24.31 -4.25 7.76
N THR A 235 -25.22 -5.21 7.80
CA THR A 235 -26.53 -5.07 8.48
C THR A 235 -26.39 -5.13 10.00
N LYS A 236 -25.32 -5.76 10.51
CA LYS A 236 -24.99 -5.83 11.94
C LYS A 236 -23.78 -4.97 12.22
N LEU A 237 -23.99 -3.65 12.30
CA LEU A 237 -22.91 -2.69 12.54
C LEU A 237 -22.36 -2.84 13.97
N ASN A 238 -21.02 -2.83 14.06
CA ASN A 238 -20.31 -2.85 15.33
C ASN A 238 -19.19 -1.76 15.29
N PHE A 239 -19.57 -0.58 15.74
CA PHE A 239 -18.69 0.58 15.72
C PHE A 239 -17.50 0.43 16.65
N ALA A 240 -17.71 -0.17 17.84
CA ALA A 240 -16.62 -0.43 18.79
C ALA A 240 -15.55 -1.33 18.20
N ARG A 241 -15.94 -2.40 17.50
CA ARG A 241 -15.01 -3.31 16.83
C ARG A 241 -14.26 -2.62 15.68
N GLY A 242 -14.97 -1.84 14.86
CA GLY A 242 -14.35 -1.05 13.79
C GLY A 242 -13.36 -0.02 14.35
N ASN A 243 -13.74 0.69 15.42
CA ASN A 243 -12.87 1.66 16.07
C ASN A 243 -11.64 1.00 16.73
N THR A 244 -11.81 -0.17 17.35
CA THR A 244 -10.67 -0.94 17.89
C THR A 244 -9.69 -1.33 16.78
N ALA A 245 -10.18 -1.81 15.64
CA ALA A 245 -9.34 -2.10 14.48
C ALA A 245 -8.66 -0.83 13.94
N GLY A 246 -9.37 0.31 13.94
CA GLY A 246 -8.83 1.62 13.54
C GLY A 246 -7.69 2.09 14.46
N VAL A 247 -7.81 1.90 15.77
CA VAL A 247 -6.71 2.19 16.74
C VAL A 247 -5.49 1.31 16.44
N ILE A 248 -5.70 0.02 16.19
CA ILE A 248 -4.59 -0.90 15.86
C ILE A 248 -3.92 -0.47 14.54
N GLN A 249 -4.70 -0.14 13.51
CA GLN A 249 -4.17 0.34 12.23
C GLN A 249 -3.36 1.63 12.40
N PHE A 250 -3.83 2.56 13.20
CA PHE A 250 -3.12 3.81 13.52
C PHE A 250 -1.79 3.55 14.25
N LEU A 251 -1.80 2.69 15.28
CA LEU A 251 -0.58 2.33 16.01
C LEU A 251 0.43 1.63 15.12
N LEU A 252 -0.02 0.74 14.23
CA LEU A 252 0.84 0.11 13.22
C LEU A 252 1.46 1.15 12.28
N GLY A 253 0.68 2.16 11.85
CA GLY A 253 1.20 3.27 11.03
C GLY A 253 2.33 4.02 11.74
N ILE A 254 2.16 4.37 13.03
CA ILE A 254 3.20 5.03 13.83
C ILE A 254 4.46 4.15 13.91
N VAL A 255 4.30 2.88 14.23
CA VAL A 255 5.43 1.94 14.33
C VAL A 255 6.19 1.86 13.00
N LEU A 256 5.47 1.74 11.88
CA LEU A 256 6.08 1.70 10.54
C LEU A 256 6.87 2.98 10.24
N VAL A 257 6.29 4.14 10.51
CA VAL A 257 6.98 5.43 10.31
C VAL A 257 8.24 5.53 11.16
N CYS A 258 8.16 5.15 12.45
CA CYS A 258 9.31 5.16 13.34
C CYS A 258 10.42 4.19 12.87
N LEU A 259 10.05 2.97 12.45
CA LEU A 259 11.00 1.98 11.95
C LEU A 259 11.69 2.44 10.67
N ILE A 260 10.92 2.94 9.70
CA ILE A 260 11.47 3.43 8.43
C ILE A 260 12.39 4.62 8.68
N ASN A 261 11.95 5.61 9.48
CA ASN A 261 12.77 6.77 9.80
C ASN A 261 14.08 6.38 10.54
N ARG A 262 14.04 5.36 11.40
CA ARG A 262 15.26 4.86 12.05
C ARG A 262 16.26 4.26 11.07
N VAL A 263 15.77 3.54 10.04
CA VAL A 263 16.62 2.91 9.00
C VAL A 263 17.24 3.97 8.05
N PHE A 264 16.45 4.99 7.69
CA PHE A 264 16.85 6.00 6.70
C PHE A 264 17.36 7.30 7.33
N ARG A 265 17.44 7.39 8.66
CA ARG A 265 18.00 8.55 9.35
C ARG A 265 19.44 8.74 8.86
N SER A 266 19.70 9.86 8.18
CA SER A 266 21.06 10.31 7.94
C SER A 266 21.61 10.78 9.27
N ASP A 267 22.73 10.25 9.72
CA ASP A 267 23.53 10.83 10.80
C ASP A 267 24.09 12.18 10.31
N THR A 268 23.23 13.18 10.18
CA THR A 268 23.60 14.58 10.06
C THR A 268 23.57 15.17 11.47
N SER A 269 24.38 14.64 12.34
CA SER A 269 24.81 15.28 13.56
C SER A 269 26.33 15.38 13.48
N ASP A 270 26.82 16.39 12.74
CA ASP A 270 28.04 17.18 13.09
C ASP A 270 28.13 18.34 12.13
#